data_c44a0f936df06e201b1b6bc594c4bf2b
#
_entry.id   c44a0f936df06e201b1b6bc594c4bf2b
#
_cell.length_a   1.000
_cell.length_b   1.000
_cell.length_c   1.000
_cell.angle_alpha   90.00
_cell.angle_beta   90.00
_cell.angle_gamma   90.00
#
_symmetry.space_group_name_H-M   'P 1'
#
loop_
_entity.id
_entity.type
_entity.pdbx_description
1 polymer ?
#
loop_
_entity_poly.entity_id
_entity_poly.type
_entity_poly.pdbx_seq_one_letter_code
_entity_poly.pdbx_strand_id
1 'polypeptide(L)'
;MKFHKQDIDGVWLIETEPVVDSRGAFHRHFCSKEFERTSLPFKIVQTNISENKKKHTLRGFHYQVAPHEEAKVLTCLKGSLCDVVVDLRPKSETFMQWRAFKLNVAENFSLYVPAGCANGYLTLEDSTTILY
;
A
#
# COMPACT_ATOMS: atom_id res chain seq x y z
N MET A 1 -10.72 10.85 -3.18
CA MET A 1 -9.38 10.30 -2.88
C MET A 1 -8.33 11.16 -3.56
N LYS A 2 -7.19 11.40 -2.91
CA LYS A 2 -6.05 12.11 -3.49
C LYS A 2 -4.91 11.13 -3.73
N PHE A 3 -4.22 11.28 -4.85
CA PHE A 3 -3.15 10.39 -5.28
C PHE A 3 -1.84 11.16 -5.32
N HIS A 4 -0.86 10.74 -4.52
CA HIS A 4 0.43 11.41 -4.35
C HIS A 4 1.53 10.53 -4.93
N LYS A 5 2.07 10.92 -6.09
CA LYS A 5 3.20 10.23 -6.73
C LYS A 5 4.41 10.24 -5.80
N GLN A 6 5.13 9.14 -5.73
CA GLN A 6 6.32 8.98 -4.91
C GLN A 6 7.59 8.94 -5.76
N ASP A 7 8.76 8.99 -5.11
CA ASP A 7 10.07 9.02 -5.80
C ASP A 7 10.40 7.68 -6.51
N ILE A 8 9.83 6.57 -6.07
CA ILE A 8 9.92 5.30 -6.81
C ILE A 8 8.89 5.33 -7.93
N ASP A 9 9.33 5.11 -9.16
CA ASP A 9 8.46 5.17 -10.33
C ASP A 9 7.26 4.23 -10.18
N GLY A 10 6.06 4.77 -10.42
CA GLY A 10 4.80 4.04 -10.33
C GLY A 10 4.31 3.75 -8.91
N VAL A 11 5.03 4.14 -7.84
CA VAL A 11 4.56 4.04 -6.46
C VAL A 11 3.75 5.29 -6.09
N TRP A 12 2.62 5.09 -5.39
CA TRP A 12 1.74 6.17 -4.97
C TRP A 12 1.26 5.97 -3.53
N LEU A 13 1.15 7.08 -2.80
CA LEU A 13 0.32 7.14 -1.60
C LEU A 13 -1.07 7.64 -1.99
N ILE A 14 -2.08 6.95 -1.49
CA ILE A 14 -3.49 7.22 -1.76
C ILE A 14 -4.13 7.69 -0.46
N GLU A 15 -4.45 8.97 -0.41
CA GLU A 15 -5.08 9.60 0.75
C GLU A 15 -6.61 9.48 0.62
N THR A 16 -7.24 8.94 1.66
CA THR A 16 -8.70 8.94 1.77
C THR A 16 -9.14 10.14 2.61
N GLU A 17 -10.29 10.73 2.26
CA GLU A 17 -10.84 11.92 2.92
C GLU A 17 -12.06 11.49 3.76
N PRO A 18 -11.88 11.28 5.08
CA PRO A 18 -12.98 10.87 5.94
C PRO A 18 -13.99 12.01 6.14
N VAL A 19 -15.28 11.67 6.08
CA VAL A 19 -16.37 12.51 6.55
C VAL A 19 -16.64 12.13 8.01
N VAL A 20 -16.47 13.07 8.92
CA VAL A 20 -16.59 12.86 10.37
C VAL A 20 -17.84 13.50 10.90
N ASP A 21 -18.61 12.78 11.72
CA ASP A 21 -19.77 13.30 12.47
C ASP A 21 -19.80 12.71 13.91
N SER A 22 -20.87 12.97 14.65
CA SER A 22 -21.02 12.48 16.03
C SER A 22 -21.06 10.96 16.19
N ARG A 23 -21.23 10.20 15.11
CA ARG A 23 -21.27 8.74 15.07
C ARG A 23 -19.89 8.14 14.76
N GLY A 24 -18.94 8.92 14.25
CA GLY A 24 -17.60 8.49 13.85
C GLY A 24 -17.18 9.02 12.48
N ALA A 25 -16.40 8.24 11.75
CA ALA A 25 -15.86 8.60 10.45
C ALA A 25 -16.30 7.62 9.37
N PHE A 26 -16.64 8.13 8.20
CA PHE A 26 -16.88 7.34 6.99
C PHE A 26 -15.95 7.82 5.88
N HIS A 27 -15.23 6.90 5.24
CA HIS A 27 -14.41 7.23 4.07
C HIS A 27 -14.48 6.13 3.03
N ARG A 28 -14.26 6.52 1.78
CA ARG A 28 -14.14 5.59 0.66
C ARG A 28 -12.75 5.00 0.66
N HIS A 29 -12.68 3.69 0.78
CA HIS A 29 -11.39 2.97 0.72
C HIS A 29 -10.91 2.72 -0.71
N PHE A 30 -11.82 2.38 -1.63
CA PHE A 30 -11.52 2.10 -3.04
C PHE A 30 -12.63 2.63 -3.96
N CYS A 31 -12.24 3.11 -5.14
CA CYS A 31 -13.16 3.46 -6.21
C CYS A 31 -12.50 3.28 -7.58
N SER A 32 -12.98 2.31 -8.37
CA SER A 32 -12.41 2.02 -9.71
C SER A 32 -12.38 3.26 -10.60
N LYS A 33 -13.45 4.07 -10.60
CA LYS A 33 -13.53 5.31 -11.40
C LYS A 33 -12.49 6.36 -11.01
N GLU A 34 -12.07 6.40 -9.75
CA GLU A 34 -11.03 7.33 -9.29
C GLU A 34 -9.62 6.81 -9.66
N PHE A 35 -9.40 5.50 -9.59
CA PHE A 35 -8.17 4.87 -10.07
C PHE A 35 -8.00 5.01 -11.58
N GLU A 36 -9.06 4.81 -12.38
CA GLU A 36 -9.04 4.97 -13.83
C GLU A 36 -8.60 6.39 -14.26
N ARG A 37 -8.97 7.42 -13.50
CA ARG A 37 -8.57 8.82 -13.78
C ARG A 37 -7.08 9.08 -13.58
N THR A 38 -6.40 8.27 -12.79
CA THR A 38 -4.96 8.40 -12.53
C THR A 38 -4.10 7.61 -13.50
N SER A 39 -4.70 6.86 -14.42
CA SER A 39 -4.01 5.91 -15.31
C SER A 39 -3.25 4.82 -14.55
N LEU A 40 -3.56 4.58 -13.28
CA LEU A 40 -3.01 3.46 -12.53
C LEU A 40 -3.70 2.17 -12.99
N PRO A 41 -2.95 1.20 -13.54
CA PRO A 41 -3.51 -0.08 -13.97
C PRO A 41 -3.85 -0.91 -12.73
N PHE A 42 -5.09 -0.78 -12.24
CA PHE A 42 -5.50 -1.47 -11.04
C PHE A 42 -6.89 -2.11 -11.19
N LYS A 43 -6.91 -3.43 -11.14
CA LYS A 43 -8.12 -4.24 -11.08
C LYS A 43 -8.02 -5.14 -9.86
N ILE A 44 -8.92 -4.97 -8.90
CA ILE A 44 -9.00 -5.86 -7.74
C ILE A 44 -9.46 -7.24 -8.21
N VAL A 45 -8.62 -8.24 -7.99
CA VAL A 45 -8.93 -9.66 -8.26
C VAL A 45 -9.03 -10.47 -6.98
N GLN A 46 -8.39 -10.02 -5.89
CA GLN A 46 -8.47 -10.58 -4.56
C GLN A 46 -8.14 -9.52 -3.50
N THR A 47 -8.57 -9.76 -2.29
CA THR A 47 -8.15 -9.00 -1.11
C THR A 47 -7.76 -9.95 0.01
N ASN A 48 -6.74 -9.62 0.77
CA ASN A 48 -6.24 -10.41 1.89
C ASN A 48 -6.15 -9.55 3.15
N ILE A 49 -6.40 -10.17 4.31
CA ILE A 49 -6.18 -9.54 5.61
C ILE A 49 -5.01 -10.26 6.29
N SER A 50 -4.01 -9.47 6.70
CA SER A 50 -2.90 -9.96 7.51
C SER A 50 -3.02 -9.42 8.94
N GLU A 51 -3.27 -10.32 9.90
CA GLU A 51 -3.29 -10.02 11.32
C GLU A 51 -1.92 -10.36 11.94
N ASN A 52 -1.29 -9.38 12.57
CA ASN A 52 0.04 -9.53 13.17
C ASN A 52 -0.05 -9.27 14.68
N LYS A 53 0.12 -10.32 15.46
CA LYS A 53 -0.08 -10.26 16.92
C LYS A 53 0.99 -9.43 17.64
N LYS A 54 2.22 -9.42 17.10
CA LYS A 54 3.39 -8.82 17.76
C LYS A 54 3.96 -7.65 16.98
N LYS A 55 4.35 -6.62 17.70
CA LYS A 55 5.27 -5.60 17.23
C LYS A 55 6.56 -6.25 16.69
N HIS A 56 7.17 -5.62 15.70
CA HIS A 56 8.38 -6.09 15.01
C HIS A 56 8.19 -7.43 14.27
N THR A 57 6.95 -7.77 13.90
CA THR A 57 6.72 -8.85 12.94
C THR A 57 7.17 -8.38 11.56
N LEU A 58 8.15 -9.08 10.99
CA LEU A 58 8.65 -8.84 9.64
C LEU A 58 7.98 -9.80 8.66
N ARG A 59 7.48 -9.26 7.53
CA ARG A 59 6.97 -10.04 6.40
C ARG A 59 7.51 -9.47 5.09
N GLY A 60 8.01 -10.32 4.22
CA GLY A 60 8.58 -9.95 2.92
C GLY A 60 10.06 -10.29 2.83
N PHE A 61 10.75 -9.81 1.80
CA PHE A 61 10.16 -9.10 0.68
C PHE A 61 9.38 -10.08 -0.21
N HIS A 62 8.24 -9.65 -0.73
CA HIS A 62 7.41 -10.43 -1.64
C HIS A 62 7.26 -9.71 -2.98
N TYR A 63 7.33 -10.44 -4.08
CA TYR A 63 7.00 -9.99 -5.42
C TYR A 63 6.65 -11.18 -6.30
N GLN A 64 6.00 -10.92 -7.41
CA GLN A 64 5.66 -11.91 -8.42
C GLN A 64 6.43 -11.61 -9.70
N VAL A 65 6.85 -12.67 -10.38
CA VAL A 65 7.52 -12.58 -11.69
C VAL A 65 6.55 -12.89 -12.81
N ALA A 66 6.87 -12.43 -14.04
CA ALA A 66 6.09 -12.73 -15.23
C ALA A 66 5.81 -14.24 -15.38
N PRO A 67 4.62 -14.66 -15.78
CA PRO A 67 3.45 -13.86 -16.18
C PRO A 67 2.48 -13.55 -15.02
N HIS A 68 2.91 -13.64 -13.75
CA HIS A 68 2.07 -13.53 -12.56
C HIS A 68 2.31 -12.23 -11.77
N GLU A 69 2.90 -11.22 -12.43
CA GLU A 69 3.13 -9.93 -11.78
C GLU A 69 1.80 -9.33 -11.29
N GLU A 70 1.85 -8.73 -10.13
CA GLU A 70 0.70 -8.10 -9.52
C GLU A 70 1.05 -6.70 -8.97
N ALA A 71 0.12 -5.77 -9.08
CA ALA A 71 0.14 -4.55 -8.30
C ALA A 71 -0.63 -4.76 -7.00
N LYS A 72 -0.25 -4.03 -5.94
CA LYS A 72 -0.88 -4.14 -4.61
C LYS A 72 -1.30 -2.77 -4.10
N VAL A 73 -2.38 -2.75 -3.33
CA VAL A 73 -2.73 -1.60 -2.48
C VAL A 73 -2.76 -2.07 -1.03
N LEU A 74 -1.85 -1.54 -0.21
CA LEU A 74 -1.75 -1.89 1.21
C LEU A 74 -2.36 -0.79 2.07
N THR A 75 -3.20 -1.17 3.02
CA THR A 75 -3.85 -0.24 3.95
C THR A 75 -3.71 -0.76 5.37
N CYS A 76 -3.25 0.08 6.29
CA CYS A 76 -3.24 -0.23 7.71
C CYS A 76 -4.65 -0.04 8.29
N LEU A 77 -5.30 -1.12 8.72
CA LEU A 77 -6.62 -1.08 9.34
C LEU A 77 -6.57 -0.94 10.86
N LYS A 78 -5.44 -1.32 11.48
CA LYS A 78 -5.21 -1.22 12.93
C LYS A 78 -3.72 -1.19 13.20
N GLY A 79 -3.29 -0.36 14.17
CA GLY A 79 -1.89 -0.23 14.55
C GLY A 79 -1.08 0.60 13.56
N SER A 80 0.18 0.25 13.39
CA SER A 80 1.08 0.91 12.46
C SER A 80 2.17 -0.03 11.94
N LEU A 81 2.69 0.29 10.75
CA LEU A 81 3.76 -0.47 10.10
C LEU A 81 4.72 0.46 9.33
N CYS A 82 5.90 -0.05 9.05
CA CYS A 82 6.83 0.51 8.07
C CYS A 82 6.91 -0.47 6.90
N ASP A 83 6.43 -0.08 5.72
CA ASP A 83 6.57 -0.85 4.48
C ASP A 83 7.76 -0.31 3.68
N VAL A 84 8.56 -1.20 3.13
CA VAL A 84 9.68 -0.85 2.25
C VAL A 84 9.38 -1.40 0.87
N VAL A 85 9.40 -0.53 -0.12
CA VAL A 85 9.25 -0.87 -1.53
C VAL A 85 10.60 -0.79 -2.22
N VAL A 86 10.93 -1.80 -3.02
CA VAL A 86 12.14 -1.86 -3.87
C VAL A 86 11.72 -2.03 -5.32
N ASP A 87 12.21 -1.18 -6.19
CA ASP A 87 11.98 -1.31 -7.64
C ASP A 87 12.92 -2.36 -8.24
N LEU A 88 12.35 -3.48 -8.70
CA LEU A 88 13.10 -4.57 -9.33
C LEU A 88 12.94 -4.59 -10.86
N ARG A 89 12.34 -3.58 -11.47
CA ARG A 89 12.11 -3.49 -12.91
C ARG A 89 13.37 -3.00 -13.64
N PRO A 90 14.06 -3.85 -14.45
CA PRO A 90 15.38 -3.49 -15.02
C PRO A 90 15.37 -2.28 -15.97
N LYS A 91 14.19 -1.92 -16.51
CA LYS A 91 14.04 -0.77 -17.43
C LYS A 91 13.50 0.48 -16.75
N SER A 92 13.27 0.45 -15.45
CA SER A 92 12.79 1.61 -14.68
C SER A 92 13.94 2.56 -14.39
N GLU A 93 13.65 3.86 -14.41
CA GLU A 93 14.60 4.91 -13.99
C GLU A 93 14.98 4.79 -12.50
N THR A 94 14.13 4.13 -11.71
CA THR A 94 14.36 3.90 -10.28
C THR A 94 14.78 2.46 -9.96
N PHE A 95 15.29 1.71 -10.96
CA PHE A 95 15.76 0.34 -10.76
C PHE A 95 16.73 0.23 -9.57
N MET A 96 16.49 -0.74 -8.67
CA MET A 96 17.21 -0.99 -7.40
C MET A 96 17.13 0.13 -6.37
N GLN A 97 16.38 1.21 -6.62
CA GLN A 97 16.07 2.18 -5.57
C GLN A 97 14.98 1.65 -4.66
N TRP A 98 14.97 2.13 -3.43
CA TRP A 98 13.99 1.75 -2.41
C TRP A 98 13.51 2.95 -1.61
N ARG A 99 12.32 2.82 -1.03
CA ARG A 99 11.73 3.80 -0.10
C ARG A 99 10.96 3.09 1.01
N ALA A 100 11.01 3.68 2.20
CA ALA A 100 10.21 3.27 3.34
C ALA A 100 9.00 4.19 3.51
N PHE A 101 7.85 3.58 3.81
CA PHE A 101 6.56 4.26 4.01
C PHE A 101 6.00 3.86 5.37
N LYS A 102 5.74 4.83 6.23
CA LYS A 102 5.00 4.56 7.46
C LYS A 102 3.50 4.62 7.15
N LEU A 103 2.79 3.55 7.48
CA LEU A 103 1.34 3.48 7.37
C LEU A 103 0.74 3.28 8.76
N ASN A 104 -0.29 4.04 9.07
CA ASN A 104 -1.07 3.92 10.29
C ASN A 104 -2.52 4.32 10.04
N VAL A 105 -3.39 4.00 10.99
CA VAL A 105 -4.82 4.27 10.86
C VAL A 105 -5.15 5.77 10.84
N ALA A 106 -4.38 6.59 11.59
CA ALA A 106 -4.71 8.00 11.79
C ALA A 106 -4.46 8.87 10.54
N GLU A 107 -3.51 8.47 9.70
CA GLU A 107 -3.12 9.25 8.52
C GLU A 107 -3.98 8.97 7.28
N ASN A 108 -4.80 7.90 7.30
CA ASN A 108 -5.72 7.53 6.22
C ASN A 108 -5.04 7.31 4.85
N PHE A 109 -3.79 6.86 4.84
CA PHE A 109 -3.06 6.53 3.62
C PHE A 109 -3.12 5.04 3.30
N SER A 110 -3.23 4.73 2.01
CA SER A 110 -2.91 3.43 1.43
C SER A 110 -1.70 3.56 0.52
N LEU A 111 -0.88 2.51 0.42
CA LEU A 111 0.30 2.45 -0.43
C LEU A 111 -0.02 1.61 -1.66
N TYR A 112 0.08 2.20 -2.86
CA TYR A 112 0.05 1.48 -4.13
C TYR A 112 1.47 1.09 -4.52
N VAL A 113 1.70 -0.20 -4.70
CA VAL A 113 2.95 -0.81 -5.17
C VAL A 113 2.71 -1.38 -6.56
N PRO A 114 3.42 -0.92 -7.60
CA PRO A 114 3.23 -1.40 -8.97
C PRO A 114 3.79 -2.82 -9.15
N ALA A 115 3.31 -3.50 -10.17
CA ALA A 115 3.88 -4.77 -10.62
C ALA A 115 5.38 -4.62 -10.92
N GLY A 116 6.17 -5.64 -10.58
CA GLY A 116 7.62 -5.65 -10.72
C GLY A 116 8.40 -4.97 -9.58
N CYS A 117 7.70 -4.39 -8.60
CA CYS A 117 8.32 -3.95 -7.35
C CYS A 117 8.15 -5.03 -6.28
N ALA A 118 9.16 -5.20 -5.44
CA ALA A 118 9.05 -5.99 -4.22
C ALA A 118 8.64 -5.10 -3.06
N ASN A 119 7.85 -5.64 -2.13
CA ASN A 119 7.59 -4.97 -0.86
C ASN A 119 7.71 -5.91 0.35
N GLY A 120 8.01 -5.32 1.48
CA GLY A 120 8.02 -6.01 2.77
C GLY A 120 7.80 -5.03 3.91
N TYR A 121 7.18 -5.48 4.98
CA TYR A 121 6.85 -4.59 6.08
C TYR A 121 7.28 -5.12 7.45
N LEU A 122 7.51 -4.18 8.36
CA LEU A 122 7.73 -4.38 9.78
C LEU A 122 6.60 -3.72 10.57
N THR A 123 5.92 -4.47 11.44
CA THR A 123 4.92 -3.89 12.33
C THR A 123 5.58 -3.04 13.42
N LEU A 124 5.01 -1.87 13.69
CA LEU A 124 5.51 -0.92 14.69
C LEU A 124 4.72 -0.98 16.00
N GLU A 125 3.59 -1.71 16.00
CA GLU A 125 2.73 -1.92 17.15
C GLU A 125 2.26 -3.37 17.23
N ASP A 126 1.84 -3.80 18.44
CA ASP A 126 1.13 -5.08 18.63
C ASP A 126 -0.26 -5.02 17.95
N SER A 127 -0.77 -6.18 17.56
CA SER A 127 -2.10 -6.33 16.95
C SER A 127 -2.31 -5.46 15.69
N THR A 128 -1.27 -5.29 14.88
CA THR A 128 -1.36 -4.56 13.61
C THR A 128 -2.08 -5.39 12.55
N THR A 129 -3.08 -4.80 11.91
CA THR A 129 -3.90 -5.44 10.85
C THR A 129 -3.77 -4.67 9.55
N ILE A 130 -3.52 -5.39 8.47
CA ILE A 130 -3.29 -4.84 7.13
C ILE A 130 -4.25 -5.49 6.15
N LEU A 131 -4.86 -4.69 5.29
CA LEU A 131 -5.62 -5.10 4.11
C LEU A 131 -4.75 -4.86 2.86
N TYR A 132 -4.67 -5.84 1.97
CA TYR A 132 -4.00 -5.71 0.68
C TYR A 132 -4.58 -6.62 -0.39
#